data_8a64cee13faf14680b00a0dec34b68cf
#
_entry.id   8a64cee13faf14680b00a0dec34b68cf
#
_cell.length_a   1.000
_cell.length_b   1.000
_cell.length_c   1.000
_cell.angle_alpha   90.00
_cell.angle_beta   90.00
_cell.angle_gamma   90.00
#
_symmetry.space_group_name_H-M   'P 1'
#
loop_
_entity.id
_entity.type
_entity.pdbx_description
1 polymer ?
#
loop_
_entity_poly.entity_id
_entity_poly.type
_entity_poly.pdbx_seq_one_letter_code
_entity_poly.pdbx_strand_id
1 'polypeptide(L)' 'TERMVTLTCVSNVIGGDLIGNARWLGVPMKTLLDRAGVQPGVDMLLSTSADGWTCGTPVSVATDGRDALLAIGMN' A
#
# COMPACT_ATOMS: atom_id res chain seq x y z
N THR A 1 4.92 -12.42 4.25
CA THR A 1 3.97 -12.62 3.14
C THR A 1 4.60 -12.15 1.83
N GLU A 2 4.56 -12.99 0.84
CA GLU A 2 5.01 -12.64 -0.51
C GLU A 2 3.82 -12.50 -1.46
N ARG A 3 3.89 -11.50 -2.34
CA ARG A 3 2.87 -11.28 -3.38
C ARG A 3 3.54 -10.82 -4.66
N MET A 4 3.06 -11.33 -5.79
CA MET A 4 3.40 -10.81 -7.10
C MET A 4 2.40 -9.71 -7.45
N VAL A 5 2.87 -8.50 -7.67
CA VAL A 5 2.01 -7.34 -7.93
C VAL A 5 2.50 -6.60 -9.17
N THR A 6 1.55 -6.25 -10.02
CA THR A 6 1.77 -5.36 -11.16
C THR A 6 1.41 -3.94 -10.74
N LEU A 7 2.35 -3.02 -10.88
CA LEU A 7 2.13 -1.60 -10.62
C LEU A 7 2.13 -0.83 -11.92
N THR A 8 1.12 0.02 -12.09
CA THR A 8 0.98 0.89 -13.26
C THR A 8 0.87 2.32 -12.78
N CYS A 9 1.64 3.22 -13.37
CA CYS A 9 1.53 4.64 -13.07
C CYS A 9 0.21 5.20 -13.63
N VAL A 10 -0.55 5.90 -12.79
CA VAL A 10 -1.81 6.54 -13.20
C VAL A 10 -1.56 7.61 -14.27
N SER A 11 -0.39 8.25 -14.23
CA SER A 11 0.02 9.26 -15.21
C SER A 11 0.61 8.66 -16.49
N ASN A 12 0.47 7.35 -16.67
CA ASN A 12 0.99 6.67 -17.84
C ASN A 12 0.21 7.07 -19.10
N VAL A 13 0.92 7.35 -20.19
CA VAL A 13 0.28 7.60 -21.48
C VAL A 13 -0.21 6.27 -22.08
N ILE A 14 -1.16 6.34 -23.03
CA ILE A 14 -1.62 5.16 -23.75
C ILE A 14 -0.43 4.52 -24.47
N GLY A 15 -0.21 3.22 -24.21
CA GLY A 15 0.95 2.51 -24.75
C GLY A 15 2.26 2.82 -24.05
N GLY A 16 2.23 3.55 -22.92
CA GLY A 16 3.42 3.87 -22.16
C GLY A 16 3.99 2.66 -21.40
N ASP A 17 5.18 2.85 -20.84
CA ASP A 17 5.97 1.80 -20.21
C ASP A 17 6.08 1.94 -18.69
N LEU A 18 5.30 2.83 -18.06
CA LEU A 18 5.31 3.05 -16.60
C LEU A 18 4.49 1.97 -15.91
N ILE A 19 4.88 0.72 -16.13
CA ILE A 19 4.25 -0.46 -15.56
C ILE A 19 5.33 -1.50 -15.27
N GLY A 20 5.17 -2.23 -14.19
CA GLY A 20 6.13 -3.26 -13.84
C GLY A 20 5.53 -4.32 -12.93
N ASN A 21 6.11 -5.51 -12.98
CA ASN A 21 5.79 -6.62 -12.09
C ASN A 21 6.93 -6.81 -11.12
N ALA A 22 6.59 -7.05 -9.86
CA ALA A 22 7.59 -7.37 -8.84
C ALA A 22 7.01 -8.35 -7.84
N ARG A 23 7.89 -9.15 -7.25
CA ARG A 23 7.56 -9.96 -6.09
C ARG A 23 7.85 -9.12 -4.86
N TRP A 24 6.83 -8.93 -4.03
CA TRP A 24 6.92 -8.09 -2.85
C TRP A 24 6.89 -8.95 -1.61
N LEU A 25 7.83 -8.71 -0.69
CA LEU A 25 7.79 -9.26 0.65
C LEU A 25 7.27 -8.17 1.59
N GLY A 26 6.24 -8.50 2.34
CA GLY A 26 5.63 -7.51 3.21
C GLY A 26 4.79 -8.13 4.31
N VAL A 27 4.21 -7.24 5.11
CA VAL A 27 3.29 -7.60 6.18
C VAL A 27 1.92 -7.04 5.83
N PRO A 28 0.83 -7.84 5.94
CA PRO A 28 -0.50 -7.32 5.67
C PRO A 28 -0.81 -6.11 6.56
N MET A 29 -1.30 -5.04 5.95
CA MET A 29 -1.64 -3.81 6.68
C MET A 29 -2.67 -4.06 7.77
N LYS A 30 -3.63 -4.95 7.52
CA LYS A 30 -4.64 -5.32 8.52
C LYS A 30 -3.99 -5.87 9.80
N THR A 31 -2.97 -6.73 9.64
CA THR A 31 -2.25 -7.30 10.79
C THR A 31 -1.55 -6.21 11.60
N LEU A 32 -0.89 -5.27 10.90
CA LEU A 32 -0.19 -4.16 11.57
C LEU A 32 -1.17 -3.25 12.31
N LEU A 33 -2.28 -2.91 11.69
CA LEU A 33 -3.29 -2.04 12.28
C LEU A 33 -3.95 -2.70 13.48
N ASP A 34 -4.21 -4.00 13.42
CA ASP A 34 -4.76 -4.76 14.54
C ASP A 34 -3.80 -4.74 15.73
N ARG A 35 -2.50 -4.88 15.49
CA ARG A 35 -1.47 -4.84 16.54
C ARG A 35 -1.28 -3.46 17.12
N ALA A 36 -1.35 -2.43 16.29
CA ALA A 36 -1.18 -1.04 16.72
C ALA A 36 -2.37 -0.54 17.54
N GLY A 37 -3.55 -1.13 17.37
CA GLY A 37 -4.75 -0.73 18.08
C GLY A 37 -5.33 0.57 17.54
N VAL A 38 -5.92 0.51 16.34
CA VAL A 38 -6.55 1.69 15.74
C VAL A 38 -7.69 2.18 16.63
N GLN A 39 -7.66 3.46 16.99
CA GLN A 39 -8.69 4.05 17.86
C GLN A 39 -10.01 4.20 17.11
N PRO A 40 -11.17 4.09 17.81
CA PRO A 40 -12.47 4.37 17.21
C PRO A 40 -12.51 5.78 16.61
N GLY A 41 -13.13 5.90 15.42
CA GLY A 41 -13.27 7.18 14.74
C GLY A 41 -12.14 7.53 13.80
N VAL A 42 -11.06 6.77 13.79
CA VAL A 42 -9.97 6.93 12.82
C VAL A 42 -10.40 6.31 11.49
N ASP A 43 -10.38 7.10 10.40
CA ASP A 43 -10.85 6.64 9.10
C ASP A 43 -9.80 6.78 7.99
N MET A 44 -8.64 7.38 8.27
CA MET A 44 -7.64 7.69 7.26
C MET A 44 -6.24 7.38 7.74
N LEU A 45 -5.44 6.77 6.86
CA LEU A 45 -4.00 6.64 7.02
C LEU A 45 -3.32 7.77 6.24
N LEU A 46 -2.52 8.57 6.93
CA LEU A 46 -1.68 9.57 6.28
C LEU A 46 -0.26 9.02 6.20
N SER A 47 0.22 8.85 4.99
CA SER A 47 1.58 8.38 4.73
C SER A 47 2.45 9.54 4.26
N THR A 48 3.67 9.60 4.76
CA THR A 48 4.65 10.62 4.36
C THR A 48 5.90 9.92 3.85
N SER A 49 6.31 10.26 2.63
CA SER A 49 7.55 9.72 2.07
C SER A 49 8.78 10.43 2.65
N ALA A 50 9.95 9.86 2.41
CA ALA A 50 11.21 10.41 2.91
C ALA A 50 11.47 11.84 2.41
N ASP A 51 10.95 12.19 1.24
CA ASP A 51 11.09 13.54 0.65
C ASP A 51 9.94 14.48 1.01
N GLY A 52 9.01 14.06 1.88
CA GLY A 52 7.94 14.91 2.39
C GLY A 52 6.61 14.82 1.64
N TRP A 53 6.53 14.05 0.55
CA TRP A 53 5.26 13.86 -0.15
C TRP A 53 4.29 13.09 0.73
N THR A 54 3.01 13.49 0.73
CA THR A 54 2.00 12.86 1.57
C THR A 54 0.89 12.25 0.73
N CYS A 55 0.29 11.18 1.26
CA CYS A 55 -0.82 10.50 0.63
C CYS A 55 -1.78 9.99 1.70
N GLY A 56 -3.08 10.20 1.49
CA GLY A 56 -4.12 9.69 2.37
C GLY A 56 -4.72 8.41 1.80
N THR A 57 -4.93 7.40 2.66
CA THR A 57 -5.58 6.14 2.29
C THR A 57 -6.66 5.83 3.32
N PRO A 58 -7.92 5.61 2.90
CA PRO A 58 -8.96 5.22 3.85
C PRO A 58 -8.59 3.93 4.58
N VAL A 59 -8.80 3.88 5.89
CA VAL A 59 -8.50 2.68 6.68
C VAL A 59 -9.28 1.47 6.16
N SER A 60 -10.52 1.67 5.72
CA SER A 60 -11.34 0.61 5.14
C SER A 60 -10.68 -0.05 3.94
N VAL A 61 -9.98 0.71 3.11
CA VAL A 61 -9.26 0.18 1.93
C VAL A 61 -8.09 -0.71 2.37
N ALA A 62 -7.41 -0.34 3.44
CA ALA A 62 -6.27 -1.11 3.95
C ALA A 62 -6.69 -2.42 4.63
N THR A 63 -7.97 -2.55 5.02
CA THR A 63 -8.45 -3.67 5.84
C THR A 63 -9.59 -4.47 5.22
N ASP A 64 -10.05 -4.14 4.02
CA ASP A 64 -11.24 -4.72 3.42
C ASP A 64 -11.00 -5.98 2.56
N GLY A 65 -9.81 -6.59 2.65
CA GLY A 65 -9.50 -7.80 1.90
C GLY A 65 -8.82 -7.57 0.56
N ARG A 66 -8.46 -6.33 0.22
CA ARG A 66 -7.71 -6.01 -1.00
C ARG A 66 -6.23 -6.39 -0.93
N ASP A 67 -5.83 -7.05 0.15
CA ASP A 67 -4.46 -7.54 0.30
C ASP A 67 -3.40 -6.43 0.38
N ALA A 68 -3.76 -5.33 1.04
CA ALA A 68 -2.81 -4.23 1.25
C ALA A 68 -1.62 -4.69 2.09
N LEU A 69 -0.41 -4.41 1.64
CA LEU A 69 0.83 -4.82 2.29
C LEU A 69 1.69 -3.62 2.65
N LEU A 70 2.38 -3.70 3.79
CA LEU A 70 3.54 -2.87 4.04
C LEU A 70 4.75 -3.61 3.48
N ALA A 71 5.29 -3.15 2.35
CA ALA A 71 6.38 -3.83 1.66
C ALA A 71 7.71 -3.53 2.34
N ILE A 72 8.50 -4.56 2.57
CA ILE A 72 9.83 -4.45 3.16
C ILE A 72 10.92 -5.02 2.24
N GLY A 73 10.53 -5.61 1.13
CA GLY A 73 11.47 -6.14 0.15
C GLY A 73 10.79 -6.28 -1.21
N MET A 74 11.60 -6.20 -2.27
CA MET A 74 11.16 -6.35 -3.65
C MET A 74 12.09 -7.33 -4.37
N ASN A 75 11.49 -8.31 -5.05
CA ASN A 75 12.22 -9.38 -5.76
C ASN A 75 13.15 -10.18 -4.76
#